data_7baec2e738508a408389df9702ba2f07
#
_entry.id   7baec2e738508a408389df9702ba2f07
#
_cell.length_a   1.000
_cell.length_b   1.000
_cell.length_c   1.000
_cell.angle_alpha   90.00
_cell.angle_beta   90.00
_cell.angle_gamma   90.00
#
_symmetry.space_group_name_H-M   'P 1'
#
loop_
_entity.id
_entity.type
_entity.pdbx_description
1 polymer ?
#
loop_
_entity_poly.entity_id
_entity_poly.type
_entity_poly.pdbx_seq_one_letter_code
_entity_poly.pdbx_strand_id
1 'polypeptide(L)'
;MPLLTFAQSGGADDWQLRKDEKGIKVYSRHVDGHDIDQLKVVSVMHGSLSSIAAVIMDVNHYPDWIYSCKEGKLLKQVSPTEQYQYQRIGAPYPFSDRDAAIHFTISQDPTTKVISTRSVAVPDYVPENKDLVRLPVFDASYELTPLLNGDVQVVYMLQIDPGGYIPSWLVNATIISGPFESTVKMQKQIEKTEYQNRKLPFIQEP
;
A
#
# COMPACT_ATOMS: atom_id res chain seq x y z
N MET A 1 -27.12 -25.72 -37.23
CA MET A 1 -26.74 -24.38 -36.73
C MET A 1 -25.92 -24.58 -35.48
N PRO A 2 -24.62 -24.24 -35.46
CA PRO A 2 -23.82 -24.32 -34.26
C PRO A 2 -24.04 -23.04 -33.43
N LEU A 3 -24.38 -23.22 -32.15
CA LEU A 3 -24.40 -22.19 -31.15
C LEU A 3 -23.00 -21.69 -30.90
N LEU A 4 -22.68 -20.48 -31.31
CA LEU A 4 -21.47 -19.76 -30.93
C LEU A 4 -21.61 -19.37 -29.45
N THR A 5 -20.88 -20.11 -28.61
CA THR A 5 -20.65 -19.72 -27.22
C THR A 5 -19.68 -18.53 -27.24
N PHE A 6 -20.17 -17.33 -27.01
CA PHE A 6 -19.31 -16.18 -26.72
C PHE A 6 -18.63 -16.43 -25.39
N ALA A 7 -17.32 -16.69 -25.46
CA ALA A 7 -16.46 -16.58 -24.29
C ALA A 7 -16.52 -15.12 -23.83
N GLN A 8 -17.08 -14.87 -22.65
CA GLN A 8 -16.96 -13.59 -21.98
C GLN A 8 -15.48 -13.38 -21.68
N SER A 9 -14.85 -12.46 -22.39
CA SER A 9 -13.58 -11.87 -22.02
C SER A 9 -13.72 -11.27 -20.64
N GLY A 10 -12.97 -11.73 -19.67
CA GLY A 10 -12.93 -11.20 -18.30
C GLY A 10 -12.81 -9.68 -18.34
N GLY A 11 -13.86 -8.97 -17.88
CA GLY A 11 -13.89 -7.52 -17.81
C GLY A 11 -12.92 -7.04 -16.75
N ALA A 12 -12.48 -5.78 -16.89
CA ALA A 12 -11.47 -5.10 -16.06
C ALA A 12 -11.81 -4.98 -14.55
N ASP A 13 -12.74 -5.78 -14.00
CA ASP A 13 -13.33 -5.59 -12.66
C ASP A 13 -13.59 -6.91 -11.88
N ASP A 14 -12.79 -7.94 -12.08
CA ASP A 14 -12.93 -9.23 -11.34
C ASP A 14 -12.36 -9.18 -9.91
N TRP A 15 -12.62 -8.10 -9.17
CA TRP A 15 -12.26 -8.02 -7.76
C TRP A 15 -13.14 -8.92 -6.92
N GLN A 16 -12.53 -9.89 -6.22
CA GLN A 16 -13.18 -10.79 -5.29
C GLN A 16 -13.03 -10.27 -3.86
N LEU A 17 -14.16 -10.05 -3.17
CA LEU A 17 -14.15 -9.69 -1.75
C LEU A 17 -13.61 -10.86 -0.93
N ARG A 18 -12.54 -10.62 -0.18
CA ARG A 18 -11.84 -11.61 0.65
C ARG A 18 -12.09 -11.42 2.14
N LYS A 19 -12.28 -10.16 2.56
CA LYS A 19 -12.54 -9.82 3.96
C LYS A 19 -13.38 -8.56 4.03
N ASP A 20 -14.37 -8.54 4.96
CA ASP A 20 -15.19 -7.38 5.29
C ASP A 20 -15.38 -7.34 6.80
N GLU A 21 -14.56 -6.56 7.48
CA GLU A 21 -14.55 -6.42 8.94
C GLU A 21 -14.17 -5.01 9.34
N LYS A 22 -14.71 -4.51 10.44
CA LYS A 22 -14.36 -3.20 11.05
C LYS A 22 -14.43 -2.02 10.06
N GLY A 23 -15.35 -2.08 9.06
CA GLY A 23 -15.44 -1.07 8.03
C GLY A 23 -14.30 -1.10 6.99
N ILE A 24 -13.49 -2.16 7.00
CA ILE A 24 -12.38 -2.38 6.06
C ILE A 24 -12.73 -3.54 5.14
N LYS A 25 -12.72 -3.28 3.83
CA LYS A 25 -12.94 -4.29 2.80
C LYS A 25 -11.65 -4.59 2.07
N VAL A 26 -11.30 -5.88 1.99
CA VAL A 26 -10.12 -6.36 1.26
C VAL A 26 -10.58 -7.19 0.08
N TYR A 27 -10.06 -6.85 -1.08
CA TYR A 27 -10.33 -7.53 -2.34
C TYR A 27 -9.02 -8.04 -2.94
N SER A 28 -9.07 -9.15 -3.66
CA SER A 28 -8.00 -9.59 -4.53
C SER A 28 -8.51 -9.85 -5.94
N ARG A 29 -7.62 -9.76 -6.92
CA ARG A 29 -7.84 -10.23 -8.28
C ARG A 29 -6.59 -10.86 -8.84
N HIS A 30 -6.76 -11.86 -9.68
CA HIS A 30 -5.66 -12.39 -10.47
C HIS A 30 -5.28 -11.40 -11.58
N VAL A 31 -3.99 -11.27 -11.83
CA VAL A 31 -3.45 -10.47 -12.94
C VAL A 31 -2.58 -11.38 -13.79
N ASP A 32 -2.88 -11.47 -15.08
CA ASP A 32 -2.14 -12.30 -16.01
C ASP A 32 -0.63 -11.99 -15.98
N GLY A 33 0.19 -13.03 -15.91
CA GLY A 33 1.64 -12.90 -15.82
C GLY A 33 2.19 -12.68 -14.40
N HIS A 34 1.33 -12.68 -13.37
CA HIS A 34 1.72 -12.59 -11.97
C HIS A 34 1.23 -13.80 -11.18
N ASP A 35 2.12 -14.46 -10.43
CA ASP A 35 1.75 -15.57 -9.54
C ASP A 35 1.03 -15.11 -8.27
N ILE A 36 1.17 -13.83 -7.93
CA ILE A 36 0.57 -13.22 -6.75
C ILE A 36 -0.54 -12.28 -7.17
N ASP A 37 -1.71 -12.48 -6.56
CA ASP A 37 -2.88 -11.66 -6.81
C ASP A 37 -2.64 -10.18 -6.46
N GLN A 38 -3.19 -9.28 -7.26
CA GLN A 38 -3.27 -7.87 -6.90
C GLN A 38 -4.29 -7.67 -5.77
N LEU A 39 -3.95 -6.79 -4.84
CA LEU A 39 -4.77 -6.47 -3.69
C LEU A 39 -5.37 -5.07 -3.77
N LYS A 40 -6.60 -4.91 -3.26
CA LYS A 40 -7.24 -3.62 -3.02
C LYS A 40 -7.87 -3.62 -1.62
N VAL A 41 -7.56 -2.60 -0.83
CA VAL A 41 -8.18 -2.35 0.48
C VAL A 41 -8.96 -1.05 0.41
N VAL A 42 -10.21 -1.08 0.86
CA VAL A 42 -11.08 0.09 0.93
C VAL A 42 -11.50 0.29 2.39
N SER A 43 -11.32 1.50 2.89
CA SER A 43 -11.73 1.87 4.25
C SER A 43 -12.14 3.34 4.30
N VAL A 44 -12.81 3.73 5.38
CA VAL A 44 -13.06 5.14 5.71
C VAL A 44 -12.27 5.46 6.97
N MET A 45 -11.57 6.59 6.98
CA MET A 45 -10.75 7.05 8.08
C MET A 45 -11.20 8.42 8.56
N HIS A 46 -11.21 8.61 9.88
CA HIS A 46 -11.46 9.90 10.52
C HIS A 46 -10.16 10.69 10.60
N GLY A 47 -10.12 11.86 10.00
CA GLY A 47 -8.95 12.72 10.00
C GLY A 47 -8.86 13.58 8.74
N SER A 48 -7.99 14.59 8.77
CA SER A 48 -7.73 15.42 7.59
C SER A 48 -6.91 14.69 6.52
N LEU A 49 -6.98 15.15 5.28
CA LEU A 49 -6.12 14.66 4.20
C LEU A 49 -4.63 14.77 4.57
N SER A 50 -4.24 15.91 5.18
CA SER A 50 -2.86 16.13 5.63
C SER A 50 -2.43 15.14 6.72
N SER A 51 -3.31 14.80 7.66
CA SER A 51 -3.01 13.83 8.73
C SER A 51 -2.75 12.43 8.17
N ILE A 52 -3.60 11.97 7.27
CA ILE A 52 -3.48 10.65 6.65
C ILE A 52 -2.24 10.60 5.76
N ALA A 53 -2.05 11.63 4.91
CA ALA A 53 -0.87 11.73 4.06
C ALA A 53 0.44 11.78 4.88
N ALA A 54 0.45 12.48 6.02
CA ALA A 54 1.60 12.53 6.89
C ALA A 54 1.99 11.16 7.45
N VAL A 55 1.02 10.32 7.84
CA VAL A 55 1.27 8.93 8.26
C VAL A 55 1.86 8.10 7.12
N ILE A 56 1.32 8.25 5.89
CA ILE A 56 1.81 7.53 4.70
C ILE A 56 3.24 7.95 4.33
N MET A 57 3.59 9.21 4.53
CA MET A 57 4.91 9.75 4.19
C MET A 57 5.98 9.47 5.26
N ASP A 58 5.58 9.20 6.50
CA ASP A 58 6.50 9.02 7.63
C ASP A 58 7.03 7.59 7.70
N VAL A 59 7.93 7.27 6.77
CA VAL A 59 8.52 5.94 6.62
C VAL A 59 9.25 5.46 7.87
N ASN A 60 9.81 6.34 8.68
CA ASN A 60 10.53 5.96 9.90
C ASN A 60 9.62 5.33 10.95
N HIS A 61 8.31 5.62 10.89
CA HIS A 61 7.29 5.05 11.78
C HIS A 61 6.50 3.88 11.14
N TYR A 62 6.89 3.38 9.98
CA TYR A 62 6.26 2.21 9.35
C TYR A 62 6.24 0.95 10.24
N PRO A 63 7.27 0.66 11.07
CA PRO A 63 7.21 -0.46 12.01
C PRO A 63 6.06 -0.39 13.02
N ASP A 64 5.53 0.79 13.30
CA ASP A 64 4.43 0.99 14.26
C ASP A 64 3.09 0.49 13.72
N TRP A 65 2.87 0.57 12.40
CA TRP A 65 1.58 0.29 11.81
C TRP A 65 1.58 -0.66 10.62
N ILE A 66 2.63 -0.74 9.81
CA ILE A 66 2.70 -1.71 8.71
C ILE A 66 2.98 -3.11 9.27
N TYR A 67 2.13 -4.06 8.87
CA TYR A 67 2.25 -5.46 9.27
C TYR A 67 3.63 -6.03 8.93
N SER A 68 4.25 -6.68 9.91
CA SER A 68 5.59 -7.29 9.80
C SER A 68 6.71 -6.34 9.34
N CYS A 69 6.49 -5.03 9.28
CA CYS A 69 7.58 -4.09 8.99
C CYS A 69 8.55 -4.05 10.17
N LYS A 70 9.82 -4.37 9.92
CA LYS A 70 10.89 -4.38 10.93
C LYS A 70 11.74 -3.12 10.88
N GLU A 71 11.79 -2.48 9.73
CA GLU A 71 12.55 -1.25 9.51
C GLU A 71 11.88 -0.41 8.42
N GLY A 72 11.80 0.89 8.66
CA GLY A 72 11.46 1.90 7.68
C GLY A 72 12.49 3.02 7.79
N LYS A 73 12.98 3.54 6.67
CA LYS A 73 14.01 4.58 6.66
C LYS A 73 13.85 5.51 5.48
N LEU A 74 13.88 6.81 5.73
CA LEU A 74 14.01 7.81 4.69
C LEU A 74 15.45 7.77 4.14
N LEU A 75 15.61 7.44 2.87
CA LEU A 75 16.91 7.43 2.19
C LEU A 75 17.26 8.82 1.65
N LYS A 76 16.29 9.47 1.01
CA LYS A 76 16.47 10.79 0.41
C LYS A 76 15.13 11.50 0.26
N GLN A 77 15.06 12.76 0.68
CA GLN A 77 13.98 13.69 0.32
C GLN A 77 14.39 14.43 -0.94
N VAL A 78 13.64 14.30 -2.04
CA VAL A 78 13.90 14.96 -3.32
C VAL A 78 13.17 16.30 -3.38
N SER A 79 11.90 16.27 -2.98
CA SER A 79 11.02 17.44 -2.88
C SER A 79 10.00 17.22 -1.76
N PRO A 80 9.14 18.19 -1.42
CA PRO A 80 8.06 17.96 -0.45
C PRO A 80 7.11 16.81 -0.85
N THR A 81 7.06 16.47 -2.14
CA THR A 81 6.14 15.47 -2.71
C THR A 81 6.83 14.23 -3.27
N GLU A 82 8.15 14.11 -3.09
CA GLU A 82 8.94 13.01 -3.66
C GLU A 82 10.06 12.59 -2.72
N GLN A 83 10.17 11.29 -2.46
CA GLN A 83 11.21 10.74 -1.58
C GLN A 83 11.62 9.31 -1.99
N TYR A 84 12.84 8.92 -1.63
CA TYR A 84 13.30 7.54 -1.67
C TYR A 84 13.27 6.97 -0.25
N GLN A 85 12.71 5.77 -0.14
CA GLN A 85 12.48 5.08 1.11
C GLN A 85 13.15 3.70 1.09
N TYR A 86 13.44 3.17 2.26
CA TYR A 86 13.82 1.79 2.47
C TYR A 86 12.83 1.13 3.42
N GLN A 87 12.46 -0.10 3.15
CA GLN A 87 11.63 -0.92 4.02
C GLN A 87 12.21 -2.32 4.13
N ARG A 88 12.11 -2.89 5.34
CA ARG A 88 12.38 -4.30 5.60
C ARG A 88 11.15 -4.94 6.20
N ILE A 89 10.64 -5.98 5.55
CA ILE A 89 9.45 -6.73 5.92
C ILE A 89 9.85 -8.13 6.37
N GLY A 90 9.41 -8.52 7.56
CA GLY A 90 9.63 -9.84 8.11
C GLY A 90 8.85 -10.90 7.36
N ALA A 91 9.50 -12.02 7.07
CA ALA A 91 8.87 -13.22 6.54
C ALA A 91 8.76 -14.31 7.62
N PRO A 92 7.79 -15.24 7.50
CA PRO A 92 7.68 -16.36 8.42
C PRO A 92 8.88 -17.32 8.26
N TYR A 93 9.36 -17.86 9.38
CA TYR A 93 10.40 -18.91 9.36
C TYR A 93 9.95 -20.10 8.49
N PRO A 94 10.81 -20.69 7.64
CA PRO A 94 12.26 -20.48 7.55
C PRO A 94 12.73 -19.45 6.48
N PHE A 95 11.85 -18.61 5.98
CA PHE A 95 12.18 -17.68 4.91
C PHE A 95 12.90 -16.43 5.43
N SER A 96 13.87 -15.94 4.66
CA SER A 96 14.55 -14.67 4.93
C SER A 96 13.57 -13.49 4.86
N ASP A 97 13.84 -12.42 5.60
CA ASP A 97 13.12 -11.15 5.45
C ASP A 97 13.29 -10.58 4.03
N ARG A 98 12.39 -9.71 3.65
CA ARG A 98 12.43 -8.97 2.37
C ARG A 98 12.80 -7.54 2.62
N ASP A 99 13.51 -6.95 1.66
CA ASP A 99 13.75 -5.52 1.66
C ASP A 99 13.38 -4.88 0.31
N ALA A 100 13.10 -3.58 0.35
CA ALA A 100 12.86 -2.77 -0.83
C ALA A 100 13.43 -1.37 -0.66
N ALA A 101 14.11 -0.88 -1.68
CA ALA A 101 14.25 0.54 -1.92
C ALA A 101 13.07 0.98 -2.79
N ILE A 102 12.41 2.08 -2.41
CA ILE A 102 11.14 2.51 -2.99
C ILE A 102 11.25 3.99 -3.39
N HIS A 103 10.85 4.30 -4.61
CA HIS A 103 10.57 5.66 -5.05
C HIS A 103 9.11 5.98 -4.74
N PHE A 104 8.90 6.96 -3.89
CA PHE A 104 7.57 7.42 -3.45
C PHE A 104 7.27 8.80 -3.99
N THR A 105 6.06 8.97 -4.51
CA THR A 105 5.52 10.27 -4.95
C THR A 105 4.11 10.46 -4.41
N ILE A 106 3.73 11.73 -4.20
CA ILE A 106 2.38 12.14 -3.78
C ILE A 106 1.95 13.35 -4.59
N SER A 107 0.69 13.39 -4.99
CA SER A 107 0.07 14.51 -5.70
C SER A 107 -1.37 14.71 -5.24
N GLN A 108 -1.90 15.91 -5.45
CA GLN A 108 -3.30 16.24 -5.17
C GLN A 108 -3.94 16.85 -6.40
N ASP A 109 -5.13 16.39 -6.76
CA ASP A 109 -5.97 17.05 -7.75
C ASP A 109 -6.52 18.36 -7.18
N PRO A 110 -6.29 19.51 -7.84
CA PRO A 110 -6.68 20.82 -7.29
C PRO A 110 -8.19 21.04 -7.27
N THR A 111 -8.97 20.31 -8.04
CA THR A 111 -10.43 20.44 -8.15
C THR A 111 -11.14 19.50 -7.17
N THR A 112 -10.84 18.21 -7.24
CA THR A 112 -11.51 17.18 -6.43
C THR A 112 -10.92 17.04 -5.04
N LYS A 113 -9.71 17.59 -4.80
CA LYS A 113 -8.88 17.43 -3.59
C LYS A 113 -8.44 15.98 -3.35
N VAL A 114 -8.73 15.06 -4.25
CA VAL A 114 -8.24 13.67 -4.17
C VAL A 114 -6.71 13.67 -4.17
N ILE A 115 -6.15 12.94 -3.21
CA ILE A 115 -4.71 12.70 -3.14
C ILE A 115 -4.42 11.33 -3.72
N SER A 116 -3.41 11.26 -4.58
CA SER A 116 -2.86 10.02 -5.12
C SER A 116 -1.40 9.88 -4.73
N THR A 117 -1.02 8.69 -4.24
CA THR A 117 0.38 8.34 -4.01
C THR A 117 0.79 7.19 -4.90
N ARG A 118 2.07 7.08 -5.18
CA ARG A 118 2.66 5.91 -5.82
C ARG A 118 3.98 5.55 -5.16
N SER A 119 4.16 4.26 -4.92
CA SER A 119 5.36 3.65 -4.33
C SER A 119 5.83 2.55 -5.26
N VAL A 120 6.99 2.69 -5.87
CA VAL A 120 7.52 1.72 -6.83
C VAL A 120 8.91 1.27 -6.40
N ALA A 121 9.15 -0.05 -6.45
CA ALA A 121 10.48 -0.60 -6.18
C ALA A 121 11.53 -0.02 -7.15
N VAL A 122 12.68 0.33 -6.60
CA VAL A 122 13.90 0.73 -7.31
C VAL A 122 15.06 -0.13 -6.80
N PRO A 123 15.12 -1.42 -7.21
CA PRO A 123 15.96 -2.44 -6.56
C PRO A 123 17.43 -2.07 -6.48
N ASP A 124 17.96 -1.36 -7.48
CA ASP A 124 19.37 -1.00 -7.59
C ASP A 124 19.73 0.32 -6.85
N TYR A 125 18.77 0.96 -6.19
CA TYR A 125 19.01 2.26 -5.53
C TYR A 125 19.92 2.16 -4.31
N VAL A 126 19.90 1.03 -3.61
CA VAL A 126 20.83 0.71 -2.51
C VAL A 126 21.44 -0.67 -2.72
N PRO A 127 22.67 -0.91 -2.24
CA PRO A 127 23.29 -2.23 -2.31
C PRO A 127 22.41 -3.33 -1.70
N GLU A 128 22.44 -4.52 -2.30
CA GLU A 128 21.76 -5.69 -1.75
C GLU A 128 22.41 -6.15 -0.43
N ASN A 129 21.57 -6.63 0.48
CA ASN A 129 22.01 -7.30 1.69
C ASN A 129 21.86 -8.82 1.49
N LYS A 130 22.97 -9.56 1.59
CA LYS A 130 23.03 -11.03 1.39
C LYS A 130 22.12 -11.84 2.32
N ASP A 131 21.71 -11.27 3.45
CA ASP A 131 20.83 -11.92 4.44
C ASP A 131 19.34 -11.64 4.19
N LEU A 132 19.03 -10.81 3.20
CA LEU A 132 17.67 -10.40 2.82
C LEU A 132 17.37 -10.78 1.36
N VAL A 133 16.11 -10.86 1.02
CA VAL A 133 15.67 -11.01 -0.36
C VAL A 133 15.14 -9.66 -0.84
N ARG A 134 15.80 -9.07 -1.86
CA ARG A 134 15.36 -7.84 -2.49
C ARG A 134 14.07 -8.07 -3.26
N LEU A 135 13.03 -7.27 -3.00
CA LEU A 135 11.78 -7.31 -3.76
C LEU A 135 12.02 -6.83 -5.20
N PRO A 136 11.81 -7.70 -6.21
CA PRO A 136 11.94 -7.27 -7.60
C PRO A 136 10.76 -6.42 -8.07
N VAL A 137 9.56 -6.65 -7.50
CA VAL A 137 8.34 -5.90 -7.81
C VAL A 137 7.66 -5.48 -6.50
N PHE A 138 7.48 -4.19 -6.38
CA PHE A 138 6.59 -3.56 -5.41
C PHE A 138 5.98 -2.34 -6.09
N ASP A 139 4.69 -2.37 -6.35
CA ASP A 139 3.92 -1.25 -6.88
C ASP A 139 2.70 -1.07 -5.98
N ALA A 140 2.68 0.00 -5.22
CA ALA A 140 1.61 0.30 -4.30
C ALA A 140 1.14 1.75 -4.47
N SER A 141 -0.15 1.96 -4.22
CA SER A 141 -0.74 3.30 -4.27
C SER A 141 -1.77 3.48 -3.18
N TYR A 142 -1.91 4.73 -2.72
CA TYR A 142 -3.05 5.19 -1.96
C TYR A 142 -3.81 6.23 -2.77
N GLU A 143 -5.14 6.15 -2.72
CA GLU A 143 -6.05 7.20 -3.14
C GLU A 143 -6.86 7.64 -1.92
N LEU A 144 -6.81 8.93 -1.61
CA LEU A 144 -7.49 9.55 -0.48
C LEU A 144 -8.56 10.49 -1.03
N THR A 145 -9.82 10.10 -0.92
CA THR A 145 -10.96 10.88 -1.40
C THR A 145 -11.69 11.52 -0.23
N PRO A 146 -11.73 12.85 -0.12
CA PRO A 146 -12.48 13.52 0.94
C PRO A 146 -13.98 13.29 0.79
N LEU A 147 -14.67 13.02 1.91
CA LEU A 147 -16.11 12.80 1.96
C LEU A 147 -16.81 14.04 2.55
N LEU A 148 -18.09 14.23 2.20
CA LEU A 148 -18.88 15.38 2.62
C LEU A 148 -19.04 15.51 4.15
N ASN A 149 -18.92 14.40 4.88
CA ASN A 149 -19.00 14.37 6.36
C ASN A 149 -17.67 14.68 7.07
N GLY A 150 -16.61 15.03 6.32
CA GLY A 150 -15.29 15.33 6.85
C GLY A 150 -14.39 14.10 7.07
N ASP A 151 -14.86 12.91 6.74
CA ASP A 151 -14.03 11.70 6.70
C ASP A 151 -13.29 11.59 5.36
N VAL A 152 -12.39 10.62 5.26
CA VAL A 152 -11.66 10.32 4.03
C VAL A 152 -11.85 8.86 3.66
N GLN A 153 -12.31 8.59 2.43
CA GLN A 153 -12.21 7.25 1.86
C GLN A 153 -10.77 7.00 1.46
N VAL A 154 -10.23 5.87 1.92
CA VAL A 154 -8.86 5.44 1.62
C VAL A 154 -8.93 4.16 0.82
N VAL A 155 -8.39 4.19 -0.40
CA VAL A 155 -8.20 3.02 -1.25
C VAL A 155 -6.70 2.75 -1.35
N TYR A 156 -6.28 1.58 -0.88
CA TYR A 156 -4.90 1.10 -1.03
C TYR A 156 -4.87 -0.01 -2.07
N MET A 157 -3.92 0.04 -2.98
CA MET A 157 -3.67 -1.01 -3.96
C MET A 157 -2.23 -1.49 -3.85
N LEU A 158 -2.02 -2.78 -4.05
CA LEU A 158 -0.71 -3.42 -3.98
C LEU A 158 -0.57 -4.51 -5.03
N GLN A 159 0.50 -4.42 -5.82
CA GLN A 159 1.06 -5.52 -6.61
C GLN A 159 2.47 -5.78 -6.11
N ILE A 160 2.77 -7.03 -5.78
CA ILE A 160 4.07 -7.43 -5.23
C ILE A 160 4.53 -8.74 -5.87
N ASP A 161 5.84 -8.83 -6.11
CA ASP A 161 6.54 -10.10 -6.23
C ASP A 161 7.48 -10.22 -5.03
N PRO A 162 7.30 -11.21 -4.15
CA PRO A 162 8.11 -11.35 -2.93
C PRO A 162 9.56 -11.75 -3.22
N GLY A 163 9.88 -12.11 -4.46
CA GLY A 163 11.20 -12.62 -4.84
C GLY A 163 11.59 -13.91 -4.10
N GLY A 164 12.69 -14.53 -4.54
CA GLY A 164 13.21 -15.74 -3.93
C GLY A 164 12.22 -16.91 -3.97
N TYR A 165 12.41 -17.88 -3.08
CA TYR A 165 11.54 -19.06 -3.00
C TYR A 165 10.57 -18.96 -1.82
N ILE A 166 9.36 -18.43 -2.09
CA ILE A 166 8.19 -18.59 -1.21
C ILE A 166 7.06 -19.18 -2.03
N PRO A 167 6.40 -20.26 -1.55
CA PRO A 167 5.23 -20.80 -2.24
C PRO A 167 4.12 -19.73 -2.37
N SER A 168 3.57 -19.57 -3.57
CA SER A 168 2.53 -18.54 -3.85
C SER A 168 1.31 -18.68 -2.94
N TRP A 169 0.93 -19.92 -2.55
CA TRP A 169 -0.17 -20.14 -1.62
C TRP A 169 0.06 -19.50 -0.23
N LEU A 170 1.34 -19.47 0.24
CA LEU A 170 1.68 -18.85 1.53
C LEU A 170 1.63 -17.32 1.42
N VAL A 171 2.11 -16.77 0.31
CA VAL A 171 2.00 -15.34 0.04
C VAL A 171 0.53 -14.92 -0.04
N ASN A 172 -0.27 -15.64 -0.84
CA ASN A 172 -1.70 -15.34 -1.03
C ASN A 172 -2.50 -15.48 0.28
N ALA A 173 -2.09 -16.35 1.20
CA ALA A 173 -2.70 -16.45 2.52
C ALA A 173 -2.39 -15.23 3.42
N THR A 174 -1.21 -14.63 3.29
CA THR A 174 -0.77 -13.50 4.13
C THR A 174 -1.08 -12.14 3.53
N ILE A 175 -1.20 -12.06 2.20
CA ILE A 175 -1.44 -10.79 1.48
C ILE A 175 -2.78 -10.14 1.85
N ILE A 176 -3.74 -10.90 2.34
CA ILE A 176 -5.05 -10.41 2.78
C ILE A 176 -4.99 -9.87 4.21
N SER A 177 -4.39 -10.65 5.13
CA SER A 177 -4.35 -10.30 6.55
C SER A 177 -3.39 -9.13 6.83
N GLY A 178 -2.23 -9.08 6.18
CA GLY A 178 -1.22 -8.04 6.41
C GLY A 178 -1.74 -6.63 6.14
N PRO A 179 -2.24 -6.31 4.95
CA PRO A 179 -2.81 -4.99 4.65
C PRO A 179 -4.06 -4.66 5.46
N PHE A 180 -4.90 -5.65 5.82
CA PHE A 180 -6.01 -5.44 6.73
C PHE A 180 -5.53 -4.98 8.11
N GLU A 181 -4.55 -5.67 8.71
CA GLU A 181 -3.99 -5.31 10.00
C GLU A 181 -3.25 -3.97 9.95
N SER A 182 -2.54 -3.69 8.86
CA SER A 182 -1.89 -2.40 8.63
C SER A 182 -2.92 -1.27 8.62
N THR A 183 -4.07 -1.47 7.94
CA THR A 183 -5.15 -0.48 7.89
C THR A 183 -5.76 -0.22 9.27
N VAL A 184 -6.01 -1.28 10.07
CA VAL A 184 -6.49 -1.14 11.46
C VAL A 184 -5.50 -0.35 12.32
N LYS A 185 -4.20 -0.61 12.17
CA LYS A 185 -3.16 0.11 12.92
C LYS A 185 -2.99 1.54 12.42
N MET A 186 -3.13 1.78 11.11
CA MET A 186 -3.07 3.12 10.51
C MET A 186 -4.17 4.03 11.05
N GLN A 187 -5.40 3.52 11.23
CA GLN A 187 -6.49 4.28 11.87
C GLN A 187 -6.07 4.80 13.25
N LYS A 188 -5.40 3.95 14.07
CA LYS A 188 -4.88 4.36 15.38
C LYS A 188 -3.67 5.30 15.27
N GLN A 189 -2.84 5.13 14.25
CA GLN A 189 -1.67 5.98 14.05
C GLN A 189 -2.08 7.43 13.75
N ILE A 190 -3.13 7.62 12.95
CA ILE A 190 -3.68 8.94 12.62
C ILE A 190 -4.19 9.68 13.88
N GLU A 191 -4.68 8.96 14.89
CA GLU A 191 -5.18 9.53 16.15
C GLU A 191 -4.07 10.09 17.05
N LYS A 192 -2.80 9.78 16.81
CA LYS A 192 -1.68 10.33 17.58
C LYS A 192 -1.57 11.84 17.36
N THR A 193 -1.29 12.57 18.44
CA THR A 193 -1.24 14.05 18.44
C THR A 193 -0.28 14.62 17.38
N GLU A 194 0.79 13.91 17.10
CA GLU A 194 1.80 14.31 16.10
C GLU A 194 1.26 14.34 14.67
N TYR A 195 0.17 13.60 14.37
CA TYR A 195 -0.47 13.56 13.05
C TYR A 195 -1.77 14.35 13.00
N GLN A 196 -2.56 14.41 14.10
CA GLN A 196 -3.89 15.06 14.11
C GLN A 196 -3.88 16.53 13.67
N ASN A 197 -2.81 17.26 14.00
CA ASN A 197 -2.67 18.68 13.67
C ASN A 197 -1.64 18.92 12.54
N ARG A 198 -1.22 17.86 11.88
CA ARG A 198 -0.21 17.98 10.82
C ARG A 198 -0.79 18.72 9.62
N LYS A 199 -0.07 19.74 9.18
CA LYS A 199 -0.34 20.45 7.92
C LYS A 199 0.79 20.19 6.95
N LEU A 200 0.46 19.81 5.74
CA LEU A 200 1.41 19.65 4.65
C LEU A 200 1.15 20.81 3.67
N PRO A 201 2.12 21.72 3.44
CA PRO A 201 1.89 22.95 2.70
C PRO A 201 1.40 22.75 1.25
N PHE A 202 1.64 21.57 0.69
CA PHE A 202 1.22 21.20 -0.66
C PHE A 202 -0.13 20.49 -0.71
N ILE A 203 -0.80 20.27 0.45
CA ILE A 203 -2.13 19.69 0.56
C ILE A 203 -3.14 20.77 0.93
N GLN A 204 -4.22 20.83 0.18
CA GLN A 204 -5.39 21.67 0.45
C GLN A 204 -6.50 20.78 0.98
N GLU A 205 -7.01 21.10 2.14
CA GLU A 205 -8.22 20.47 2.68
C GLU A 205 -9.45 20.95 1.87
N PRO A 206 -10.56 20.15 1.80
CA PRO A 206 -11.77 20.50 1.07
C PRO A 206 -12.53 21.70 1.63
#